data_3c2d2ebc24b87b827d39f458b6b5b472
#
_entry.id   3c2d2ebc24b87b827d39f458b6b5b472
#
_cell.length_a   1.000
_cell.length_b   1.000
_cell.length_c   1.000
_cell.angle_alpha   90.00
_cell.angle_beta   90.00
_cell.angle_gamma   90.00
#
_symmetry.space_group_name_H-M   'P 1'
#
loop_
_entity.id
_entity.type
_entity.pdbx_description
1 polymer ?
#
loop_
_entity_poly.entity_id
_entity_poly.type
_entity_poly.pdbx_seq_one_letter_code
_entity_poly.pdbx_strand_id
1 'polypeptide(L)'
;MAGTGGVTKDDGGDWIFLSDAHLTEETRENQERLIRFLESEKENLATLVLLGDLFEFWFGFEGYIYQGYEPILEQLKSLSHRGVRIKYIEGNHDFCLGPFFKGQLGAEVYAEEVEETLGGKRIYVAHGDRANPRDYEYRLFRKILKNRFSYALIRWAGPELSMRVAKRLSSRSRRKNHCRAPGHIPVFKTFAMNKFREGIDVVILGHFHYPEQVLENINGREKAYFNVGDWITFFSYLRYRPTTGFELCYHDDRH
;
A
#
# COMPACT_ATOMS: atom_id res chain seq x y z
N MET A 1 12.08 -15.26 -11.50
CA MET A 1 12.89 -15.90 -10.44
C MET A 1 12.38 -15.34 -9.14
N ALA A 2 11.78 -16.18 -8.30
CA ALA A 2 11.30 -15.79 -6.99
C ALA A 2 12.51 -15.46 -6.11
N GLY A 3 12.54 -14.24 -5.57
CA GLY A 3 13.56 -13.82 -4.62
C GLY A 3 13.43 -14.67 -3.34
N THR A 4 14.49 -15.36 -2.99
CA THR A 4 14.62 -16.12 -1.74
C THR A 4 14.44 -15.16 -0.58
N GLY A 5 13.40 -15.38 0.22
CA GLY A 5 13.09 -14.60 1.41
C GLY A 5 14.26 -14.60 2.40
N GLY A 6 14.91 -13.45 2.52
CA GLY A 6 15.85 -13.21 3.61
C GLY A 6 15.08 -13.15 4.93
N VAL A 7 15.57 -13.83 5.94
CA VAL A 7 15.11 -13.67 7.33
C VAL A 7 15.42 -12.24 7.74
N THR A 8 14.39 -11.37 7.78
CA THR A 8 14.55 -10.02 8.30
C THR A 8 14.80 -10.14 9.81
N LYS A 9 15.89 -9.55 10.29
CA LYS A 9 16.08 -9.33 11.73
C LYS A 9 14.89 -8.49 12.21
N ASP A 10 14.19 -8.99 13.20
CA ASP A 10 13.16 -8.24 13.93
C ASP A 10 13.89 -7.14 14.70
N ASP A 11 13.90 -5.92 14.18
CA ASP A 11 14.67 -4.80 14.74
C ASP A 11 14.01 -4.19 15.99
N GLY A 12 13.09 -4.92 16.62
CA GLY A 12 12.56 -4.62 17.95
C GLY A 12 11.53 -3.48 18.02
N GLY A 13 11.20 -2.81 16.91
CA GLY A 13 10.20 -1.74 16.87
C GLY A 13 8.92 -2.13 16.14
N ASP A 14 7.95 -1.22 16.15
CA ASP A 14 6.65 -1.40 15.53
C ASP A 14 6.75 -1.39 13.99
N TRP A 15 5.87 -2.14 13.35
CA TRP A 15 5.61 -2.01 11.92
C TRP A 15 4.23 -1.41 11.72
N ILE A 16 4.14 -0.44 10.81
CA ILE A 16 2.88 0.17 10.41
C ILE A 16 2.65 -0.09 8.92
N PHE A 17 1.47 -0.60 8.60
CA PHE A 17 1.00 -0.86 7.24
C PHE A 17 -0.10 0.12 6.89
N LEU A 18 0.07 0.89 5.82
CA LEU A 18 -0.85 1.90 5.31
C LEU A 18 -1.19 1.64 3.84
N SER A 19 -2.40 1.99 3.42
CA SER A 19 -2.85 1.87 2.04
C SER A 19 -3.85 2.99 1.69
N ASP A 20 -4.05 3.21 0.39
CA ASP A 20 -5.21 3.93 -0.17
C ASP A 20 -5.43 5.33 0.45
N ALA A 21 -4.39 6.16 0.48
CA ALA A 21 -4.51 7.55 0.93
C ALA A 21 -4.94 8.50 -0.20
N HIS A 22 -4.67 8.13 -1.46
CA HIS A 22 -5.04 8.89 -2.66
C HIS A 22 -4.77 10.39 -2.53
N LEU A 23 -3.59 10.74 -2.03
CA LEU A 23 -3.20 12.12 -1.81
C LEU A 23 -3.21 12.91 -3.11
N THR A 24 -3.75 14.12 -3.03
CA THR A 24 -3.76 15.13 -4.10
C THR A 24 -3.44 16.49 -3.53
N GLU A 25 -3.22 17.46 -4.38
CA GLU A 25 -3.11 18.88 -3.96
C GLU A 25 -4.40 19.37 -3.25
N GLU A 26 -5.55 18.80 -3.61
CA GLU A 26 -6.86 19.17 -3.07
C GLU A 26 -7.16 18.50 -1.71
N THR A 27 -6.47 17.41 -1.37
CA THR A 27 -6.65 16.66 -0.10
C THR A 27 -5.61 17.02 0.96
N ARG A 28 -5.28 18.31 1.10
CA ARG A 28 -4.27 18.79 2.06
C ARG A 28 -4.53 18.36 3.49
N GLU A 29 -5.77 18.42 3.94
CA GLU A 29 -6.14 18.02 5.30
C GLU A 29 -5.80 16.54 5.59
N ASN A 30 -6.11 15.65 4.65
CA ASN A 30 -5.77 14.23 4.80
C ASN A 30 -4.25 14.00 4.77
N GLN A 31 -3.53 14.77 3.96
CA GLN A 31 -2.06 14.71 3.91
C GLN A 31 -1.45 15.20 5.22
N GLU A 32 -1.91 16.34 5.74
CA GLU A 32 -1.44 16.88 7.02
C GLU A 32 -1.76 15.93 8.18
N ARG A 33 -2.93 15.29 8.18
CA ARG A 33 -3.29 14.26 9.15
C ARG A 33 -2.34 13.07 9.09
N LEU A 34 -2.01 12.58 7.89
CA LEU A 34 -1.05 11.49 7.72
C LEU A 34 0.34 11.88 8.22
N ILE A 35 0.79 13.10 7.93
CA ILE A 35 2.07 13.61 8.40
C ILE A 35 2.12 13.68 9.93
N ARG A 36 1.08 14.23 10.58
CA ARG A 36 0.99 14.28 12.04
C ARG A 36 1.01 12.88 12.66
N PHE A 37 0.27 11.96 12.08
CA PHE A 37 0.26 10.56 12.52
C PHE A 37 1.68 9.95 12.42
N LEU A 38 2.32 10.02 11.26
CA LEU A 38 3.67 9.48 11.08
C LEU A 38 4.70 10.14 12.00
N GLU A 39 4.54 11.45 12.28
CA GLU A 39 5.40 12.16 13.21
C GLU A 39 5.20 11.68 14.65
N SER A 40 3.96 11.38 15.05
CA SER A 40 3.67 10.86 16.40
C SER A 40 4.21 9.44 16.63
N GLU A 41 4.34 8.64 15.57
CA GLU A 41 4.81 7.25 15.65
C GLU A 41 6.33 7.09 15.52
N LYS A 42 7.05 8.13 15.12
CA LYS A 42 8.45 8.08 14.68
C LYS A 42 9.45 7.43 15.67
N GLU A 43 9.17 7.52 16.97
CA GLU A 43 10.10 7.02 18.01
C GLU A 43 10.04 5.49 18.15
N ASN A 44 8.87 4.88 17.86
CA ASN A 44 8.66 3.44 17.99
C ASN A 44 8.64 2.70 16.64
N LEU A 45 8.56 3.44 15.54
CA LEU A 45 8.41 2.90 14.21
C LEU A 45 9.72 2.36 13.65
N ALA A 46 9.83 1.05 13.48
CA ALA A 46 10.97 0.41 12.84
C ALA A 46 10.75 0.27 11.32
N THR A 47 9.53 -0.04 10.89
CA THR A 47 9.22 -0.24 9.46
C THR A 47 7.86 0.36 9.10
N LEU A 48 7.86 1.18 8.05
CA LEU A 48 6.65 1.67 7.39
C LEU A 48 6.43 0.89 6.09
N VAL A 49 5.29 0.24 5.96
CA VAL A 49 4.89 -0.51 4.76
C VAL A 49 3.74 0.22 4.08
N LEU A 50 3.99 0.75 2.90
CA LEU A 50 2.99 1.40 2.05
C LEU A 50 2.48 0.37 1.04
N LEU A 51 1.18 0.03 1.12
CA LEU A 51 0.57 -1.00 0.28
C LEU A 51 -0.05 -0.42 -1.01
N GLY A 52 0.54 0.63 -1.54
CA GLY A 52 0.08 1.27 -2.78
C GLY A 52 -1.04 2.28 -2.59
N ASP A 53 -1.29 3.03 -3.65
CA ASP A 53 -2.29 4.07 -3.75
C ASP A 53 -2.15 5.16 -2.65
N LEU A 54 -0.89 5.46 -2.25
CA LEU A 54 -0.58 6.61 -1.41
C LEU A 54 -0.93 7.91 -2.14
N PHE A 55 -0.66 7.94 -3.44
CA PHE A 55 -0.96 9.08 -4.30
C PHE A 55 -2.13 8.75 -5.24
N GLU A 56 -2.93 9.78 -5.57
CA GLU A 56 -3.95 9.66 -6.62
C GLU A 56 -3.35 9.33 -7.98
N PHE A 57 -2.13 9.77 -8.23
CA PHE A 57 -1.32 9.36 -9.37
C PHE A 57 0.16 9.59 -9.08
N TRP A 58 0.96 8.55 -9.30
CA TRP A 58 2.40 8.65 -9.32
C TRP A 58 2.98 7.79 -10.44
N PHE A 59 3.84 8.42 -11.24
CA PHE A 59 4.75 7.75 -12.14
C PHE A 59 6.13 8.41 -11.98
N GLY A 60 7.17 7.62 -11.73
CA GLY A 60 8.51 8.12 -11.40
C GLY A 60 9.22 8.75 -12.58
N PHE A 61 8.95 10.00 -12.85
CA PHE A 61 9.75 10.82 -13.77
C PHE A 61 11.04 11.24 -13.08
N GLU A 62 12.15 11.18 -13.80
CA GLU A 62 13.44 11.62 -13.29
C GLU A 62 13.46 13.13 -13.06
N GLY A 63 13.86 13.54 -11.85
CA GLY A 63 13.98 14.97 -11.49
C GLY A 63 12.65 15.72 -11.36
N TYR A 64 11.51 15.02 -11.39
CA TYR A 64 10.20 15.67 -11.26
C TYR A 64 9.44 15.16 -10.06
N ILE A 65 8.92 16.07 -9.24
CA ILE A 65 7.99 15.80 -8.14
C ILE A 65 6.68 16.52 -8.45
N TYR A 66 5.57 15.81 -8.29
CA TYR A 66 4.26 16.38 -8.50
C TYR A 66 3.94 17.42 -7.43
N GLN A 67 3.38 18.55 -7.88
CA GLN A 67 2.98 19.63 -6.99
C GLN A 67 2.03 19.15 -5.89
N GLY A 68 2.30 19.58 -4.66
CA GLY A 68 1.48 19.25 -3.48
C GLY A 68 1.87 17.95 -2.79
N TYR A 69 2.80 17.15 -3.34
CA TYR A 69 3.27 15.92 -2.66
C TYR A 69 4.53 16.15 -1.83
N GLU A 70 5.18 17.30 -1.97
CA GLU A 70 6.42 17.63 -1.28
C GLU A 70 6.34 17.41 0.24
N PRO A 71 5.26 17.82 0.97
CA PRO A 71 5.23 17.69 2.42
C PRO A 71 5.29 16.24 2.88
N ILE A 72 4.52 15.33 2.26
CA ILE A 72 4.56 13.91 2.63
C ILE A 72 5.88 13.25 2.23
N LEU A 73 6.47 13.66 1.10
CA LEU A 73 7.76 13.13 0.67
C LEU A 73 8.89 13.55 1.61
N GLU A 74 8.86 14.78 2.12
CA GLU A 74 9.82 15.25 3.14
C GLU A 74 9.62 14.50 4.48
N GLN A 75 8.37 14.21 4.87
CA GLN A 75 8.10 13.38 6.05
C GLN A 75 8.68 11.96 5.88
N LEU A 76 8.48 11.34 4.72
CA LEU A 76 9.05 10.01 4.44
C LEU A 76 10.58 10.05 4.45
N LYS A 77 11.22 11.10 3.92
CA LYS A 77 12.67 11.28 4.01
C LYS A 77 13.13 11.43 5.47
N SER A 78 12.41 12.22 6.27
CA SER A 78 12.72 12.40 7.70
C SER A 78 12.70 11.06 8.43
N LEU A 79 11.68 10.22 8.20
CA LEU A 79 11.58 8.87 8.78
C LEU A 79 12.76 7.98 8.33
N SER A 80 13.06 7.96 7.03
CA SER A 80 14.19 7.19 6.50
C SER A 80 15.53 7.62 7.11
N HIS A 81 15.78 8.91 7.25
CA HIS A 81 17.00 9.44 7.88
C HIS A 81 17.10 9.09 9.39
N ARG A 82 15.99 8.82 10.04
CA ARG A 82 15.93 8.31 11.43
C ARG A 82 16.14 6.80 11.52
N GLY A 83 16.29 6.11 10.38
CA GLY A 83 16.51 4.68 10.32
C GLY A 83 15.24 3.85 10.16
N VAL A 84 14.07 4.48 9.99
CA VAL A 84 12.83 3.75 9.66
C VAL A 84 12.97 3.13 8.28
N ARG A 85 12.78 1.83 8.18
CA ARG A 85 12.74 1.14 6.88
C ARG A 85 11.43 1.44 6.18
N ILE A 86 11.50 1.82 4.90
CA ILE A 86 10.32 2.07 4.10
C ILE A 86 10.22 0.97 3.04
N LYS A 87 9.10 0.24 3.07
CA LYS A 87 8.72 -0.75 2.07
C LYS A 87 7.52 -0.21 1.30
N TYR A 88 7.59 -0.24 -0.02
CA TYR A 88 6.51 0.28 -0.88
C TYR A 88 6.10 -0.77 -1.89
N ILE A 89 4.87 -1.25 -1.79
CA ILE A 89 4.24 -2.09 -2.79
C ILE A 89 3.47 -1.19 -3.76
N GLU A 90 3.72 -1.28 -5.06
CA GLU A 90 3.04 -0.47 -6.05
C GLU A 90 1.55 -0.77 -6.13
N GLY A 91 0.73 0.28 -6.10
CA GLY A 91 -0.70 0.21 -6.34
C GLY A 91 -1.08 0.30 -7.83
N ASN A 92 -2.32 0.64 -8.07
CA ASN A 92 -2.81 0.89 -9.42
C ASN A 92 -2.80 2.39 -9.80
N HIS A 93 -2.71 3.28 -8.84
CA HIS A 93 -2.58 4.71 -9.04
C HIS A 93 -1.13 5.19 -8.95
N ASP A 94 -0.29 4.48 -8.22
CA ASP A 94 1.12 4.79 -8.04
C ASP A 94 1.99 3.59 -8.44
N PHE A 95 2.66 3.71 -9.54
CA PHE A 95 3.49 2.67 -10.11
C PHE A 95 4.73 3.26 -10.79
N CYS A 96 5.69 2.38 -11.11
CA CYS A 96 7.00 2.81 -11.60
C CYS A 96 7.62 3.83 -10.63
N LEU A 97 7.58 3.52 -9.34
CA LEU A 97 8.00 4.41 -8.24
C LEU A 97 9.46 4.85 -8.35
N GLY A 98 10.28 4.02 -9.01
CA GLY A 98 11.55 4.31 -9.61
C GLY A 98 12.55 5.10 -8.78
N PRO A 99 13.21 6.09 -9.44
CA PRO A 99 14.44 6.70 -8.90
C PRO A 99 14.25 7.42 -7.57
N PHE A 100 13.09 8.05 -7.34
CA PHE A 100 12.86 8.80 -6.12
C PHE A 100 12.82 7.88 -4.89
N PHE A 101 11.93 6.89 -4.90
CA PHE A 101 11.75 6.01 -3.73
C PHE A 101 12.96 5.13 -3.45
N LYS A 102 13.55 4.54 -4.48
CA LYS A 102 14.79 3.74 -4.34
C LYS A 102 16.02 4.60 -4.08
N GLY A 103 16.18 5.67 -4.85
CA GLY A 103 17.41 6.46 -4.83
C GLY A 103 17.47 7.48 -3.71
N GLN A 104 16.40 8.23 -3.45
CA GLN A 104 16.40 9.30 -2.45
C GLN A 104 15.89 8.85 -1.09
N LEU A 105 14.95 7.91 -1.02
CA LEU A 105 14.41 7.40 0.24
C LEU A 105 15.08 6.10 0.69
N GLY A 106 15.85 5.42 -0.17
CA GLY A 106 16.37 4.10 0.15
C GLY A 106 15.28 3.05 0.36
N ALA A 107 14.07 3.28 -0.17
CA ALA A 107 12.94 2.40 0.03
C ALA A 107 13.08 1.08 -0.75
N GLU A 108 12.61 0.00 -0.14
CA GLU A 108 12.41 -1.28 -0.80
C GLU A 108 11.11 -1.22 -1.61
N VAL A 109 11.20 -1.24 -2.94
CA VAL A 109 10.04 -1.10 -3.83
C VAL A 109 9.72 -2.45 -4.48
N TYR A 110 8.47 -2.87 -4.35
CA TYR A 110 7.92 -4.11 -4.88
C TYR A 110 6.82 -3.79 -5.90
N ALA A 111 6.93 -4.37 -7.10
CA ALA A 111 5.98 -4.10 -8.19
C ALA A 111 4.62 -4.80 -8.00
N GLU A 112 4.55 -5.83 -7.17
CA GLU A 112 3.35 -6.65 -6.99
C GLU A 112 3.11 -7.04 -5.53
N GLU A 113 3.88 -7.98 -4.99
CA GLU A 113 3.73 -8.52 -3.64
C GLU A 113 5.08 -8.79 -2.98
N VAL A 114 5.07 -8.96 -1.69
CA VAL A 114 6.20 -9.45 -0.91
C VAL A 114 5.75 -10.52 0.07
N GLU A 115 6.53 -11.60 0.15
CA GLU A 115 6.40 -12.61 1.19
C GLU A 115 7.64 -12.54 2.08
N GLU A 116 7.42 -12.49 3.37
CA GLU A 116 8.52 -12.45 4.36
C GLU A 116 8.08 -13.09 5.68
N THR A 117 9.00 -13.18 6.62
CA THR A 117 8.71 -13.67 7.97
C THR A 117 8.74 -12.50 8.95
N LEU A 118 7.68 -12.32 9.71
CA LEU A 118 7.55 -11.32 10.76
C LEU A 118 6.98 -11.96 12.03
N GLY A 119 7.68 -11.83 13.13
CA GLY A 119 7.30 -12.45 14.41
C GLY A 119 7.13 -13.98 14.33
N GLY A 120 7.93 -14.65 13.50
CA GLY A 120 7.84 -16.09 13.27
C GLY A 120 6.66 -16.55 12.40
N LYS A 121 5.82 -15.62 11.91
CA LYS A 121 4.71 -15.91 10.98
C LYS A 121 5.14 -15.57 9.56
N ARG A 122 4.77 -16.43 8.59
CA ARG A 122 4.92 -16.12 7.16
C ARG A 122 3.82 -15.14 6.76
N ILE A 123 4.19 -13.94 6.34
CA ILE A 123 3.24 -12.91 5.90
C ILE A 123 3.29 -12.75 4.37
N TYR A 124 2.13 -12.51 3.78
CA TYR A 124 1.95 -12.09 2.40
C TYR A 124 1.36 -10.69 2.39
N VAL A 125 2.05 -9.77 1.74
CA VAL A 125 1.66 -8.35 1.67
C VAL A 125 1.54 -7.93 0.22
N ALA A 126 0.40 -7.37 -0.16
CA ALA A 126 0.16 -6.88 -1.51
C ALA A 126 -0.83 -5.71 -1.49
N HIS A 127 -0.86 -4.90 -2.57
CA HIS A 127 -1.90 -3.88 -2.69
C HIS A 127 -3.31 -4.48 -2.70
N GLY A 128 -3.53 -5.60 -3.38
CA GLY A 128 -4.82 -6.30 -3.37
C GLY A 128 -5.62 -6.17 -4.66
N ASP A 129 -5.20 -5.32 -5.58
CA ASP A 129 -5.84 -5.09 -6.88
C ASP A 129 -5.95 -6.35 -7.77
N ARG A 130 -5.12 -7.36 -7.50
CA ARG A 130 -5.11 -8.66 -8.20
C ARG A 130 -5.87 -9.77 -7.48
N ALA A 131 -6.39 -9.51 -6.28
CA ALA A 131 -7.05 -10.53 -5.46
C ALA A 131 -8.34 -11.08 -6.11
N ASN A 132 -9.00 -10.31 -6.99
CA ASN A 132 -10.14 -10.79 -7.76
C ASN A 132 -9.72 -11.42 -9.10
N PRO A 133 -9.70 -12.77 -9.22
CA PRO A 133 -9.33 -13.42 -10.48
C PRO A 133 -10.38 -13.23 -11.59
N ARG A 134 -11.62 -12.86 -11.24
CA ARG A 134 -12.74 -12.68 -12.18
C ARG A 134 -12.84 -11.26 -12.74
N ASP A 135 -12.06 -10.32 -12.23
CA ASP A 135 -12.02 -8.94 -12.76
C ASP A 135 -11.11 -8.87 -13.99
N TYR A 136 -11.61 -9.45 -15.08
CA TYR A 136 -10.85 -9.54 -16.34
C TYR A 136 -10.61 -8.16 -16.97
N GLU A 137 -11.59 -7.25 -16.86
CA GLU A 137 -11.47 -5.89 -17.41
C GLU A 137 -10.36 -5.11 -16.71
N TYR A 138 -10.35 -5.13 -15.38
CA TYR A 138 -9.30 -4.48 -14.60
C TYR A 138 -7.93 -5.12 -14.85
N ARG A 139 -7.84 -6.44 -14.89
CA ARG A 139 -6.59 -7.17 -15.14
C ARG A 139 -6.01 -6.85 -16.53
N LEU A 140 -6.89 -6.76 -17.54
CA LEU A 140 -6.49 -6.35 -18.88
C LEU A 140 -6.01 -4.89 -18.90
N PHE A 141 -6.76 -3.98 -18.27
CA PHE A 141 -6.38 -2.57 -18.14
C PHE A 141 -5.02 -2.42 -17.45
N ARG A 142 -4.81 -3.11 -16.32
CA ARG A 142 -3.54 -3.13 -15.60
C ARG A 142 -2.38 -3.63 -16.47
N LYS A 143 -2.60 -4.72 -17.23
CA LYS A 143 -1.60 -5.27 -18.15
C LYS A 143 -1.24 -4.29 -19.27
N ILE A 144 -2.23 -3.55 -19.78
CA ILE A 144 -2.01 -2.48 -20.76
C ILE A 144 -1.26 -1.32 -20.12
N LEU A 145 -1.61 -0.91 -18.90
CA LEU A 145 -0.99 0.23 -18.24
C LEU A 145 0.44 -0.08 -17.79
N LYS A 146 0.65 -1.23 -17.15
CA LYS A 146 1.95 -1.65 -16.58
C LYS A 146 2.79 -2.47 -17.59
N ASN A 147 2.99 -1.95 -18.81
CA ASN A 147 3.89 -2.55 -19.80
C ASN A 147 4.91 -1.54 -20.33
N ARG A 148 5.97 -2.06 -20.95
CA ARG A 148 7.09 -1.25 -21.45
C ARG A 148 6.69 -0.17 -22.47
N PHE A 149 5.68 -0.44 -23.29
CA PHE A 149 5.22 0.52 -24.31
C PHE A 149 4.44 1.67 -23.66
N SER A 150 3.53 1.35 -22.74
CA SER A 150 2.80 2.36 -21.96
C SER A 150 3.75 3.21 -21.13
N TYR A 151 4.77 2.61 -20.52
CA TYR A 151 5.78 3.35 -19.78
C TYR A 151 6.59 4.30 -20.69
N ALA A 152 6.94 3.86 -21.91
CA ALA A 152 7.62 4.71 -22.89
C ALA A 152 6.71 5.87 -23.33
N LEU A 153 5.41 5.59 -23.57
CA LEU A 153 4.42 6.59 -23.95
C LEU A 153 4.20 7.61 -22.83
N ILE A 154 4.06 7.17 -21.57
CA ILE A 154 3.91 8.04 -20.41
C ILE A 154 5.14 8.95 -20.26
N ARG A 155 6.34 8.40 -20.40
CA ARG A 155 7.58 9.19 -20.36
C ARG A 155 7.66 10.22 -21.49
N TRP A 156 7.26 9.83 -22.68
CA TRP A 156 7.22 10.74 -23.84
C TRP A 156 6.19 11.86 -23.65
N ALA A 157 5.01 11.55 -23.10
CA ALA A 157 3.95 12.51 -22.82
C ALA A 157 4.34 13.53 -21.73
N GLY A 158 5.24 13.14 -20.84
CA GLY A 158 5.69 13.95 -19.72
C GLY A 158 4.72 14.02 -18.54
N PRO A 159 5.17 14.61 -17.41
CA PRO A 159 4.44 14.54 -16.14
C PRO A 159 3.09 15.25 -16.17
N GLU A 160 3.02 16.46 -16.75
CA GLU A 160 1.79 17.26 -16.72
C GLU A 160 0.65 16.66 -17.54
N LEU A 161 0.96 16.15 -18.74
CA LEU A 161 -0.06 15.50 -19.57
C LEU A 161 -0.50 14.18 -18.95
N SER A 162 0.44 13.39 -18.43
CA SER A 162 0.15 12.14 -17.74
C SER A 162 -0.75 12.35 -16.53
N MET A 163 -0.47 13.36 -15.69
CA MET A 163 -1.33 13.72 -14.55
C MET A 163 -2.74 14.12 -14.99
N ARG A 164 -2.87 14.94 -16.04
CA ARG A 164 -4.18 15.36 -16.57
C ARG A 164 -5.01 14.18 -17.06
N VAL A 165 -4.38 13.24 -17.76
CA VAL A 165 -5.03 12.01 -18.23
C VAL A 165 -5.43 11.12 -17.05
N ALA A 166 -4.54 10.92 -16.10
CA ALA A 166 -4.80 10.12 -14.90
C ALA A 166 -5.98 10.69 -14.08
N LYS A 167 -6.01 11.99 -13.80
CA LYS A 167 -7.14 12.65 -13.10
C LYS A 167 -8.48 12.44 -13.81
N ARG A 168 -8.51 12.46 -15.16
CA ARG A 168 -9.73 12.18 -15.94
C ARG A 168 -10.18 10.72 -15.85
N LEU A 169 -9.25 9.79 -15.90
CA LEU A 169 -9.54 8.35 -15.79
C LEU A 169 -10.03 7.99 -14.40
N SER A 170 -9.35 8.48 -13.37
CA SER A 170 -9.69 8.26 -11.96
C SER A 170 -11.08 8.81 -11.62
N SER A 171 -11.43 10.02 -12.06
CA SER A 171 -12.75 10.60 -11.82
C SER A 171 -13.90 9.76 -12.43
N ARG A 172 -13.65 9.12 -13.58
CA ARG A 172 -14.61 8.17 -14.20
C ARG A 172 -14.72 6.87 -13.41
N SER A 173 -13.61 6.34 -12.91
CA SER A 173 -13.59 5.12 -12.10
C SER A 173 -14.32 5.34 -10.77
N ARG A 174 -14.09 6.46 -10.08
CA ARG A 174 -14.80 6.79 -8.83
C ARG A 174 -16.31 6.87 -9.00
N ARG A 175 -16.81 7.46 -10.08
CA ARG A 175 -18.26 7.49 -10.38
C ARG A 175 -18.88 6.10 -10.54
N LYS A 176 -18.12 5.12 -11.09
CA LYS A 176 -18.58 3.73 -11.20
C LYS A 176 -18.47 2.96 -9.89
N ASN A 177 -17.52 3.31 -9.03
CA ASN A 177 -17.16 2.55 -7.83
C ASN A 177 -17.70 3.13 -6.52
N HIS A 178 -18.53 4.19 -6.55
CA HIS A 178 -19.14 4.80 -5.36
C HIS A 178 -20.06 3.86 -4.57
N CYS A 179 -20.27 2.64 -5.06
CA CYS A 179 -21.00 1.57 -4.41
C CYS A 179 -20.14 0.29 -4.42
N ARG A 180 -18.92 0.32 -3.90
CA ARG A 180 -18.26 -0.93 -3.50
C ARG A 180 -18.94 -1.42 -2.23
N ALA A 181 -20.13 -1.99 -2.43
CA ALA A 181 -20.92 -2.62 -1.40
C ALA A 181 -20.15 -3.81 -0.77
N PRO A 182 -20.53 -4.25 0.43
CA PRO A 182 -19.99 -5.43 1.13
C PRO A 182 -19.86 -6.72 0.30
N GLY A 183 -20.43 -6.74 -0.90
CA GLY A 183 -20.40 -7.90 -1.81
C GLY A 183 -19.03 -8.32 -2.35
N HIS A 184 -17.98 -7.50 -2.23
CA HIS A 184 -16.62 -7.87 -2.64
C HIS A 184 -15.81 -8.58 -1.53
N ILE A 185 -16.24 -8.48 -0.27
CA ILE A 185 -15.61 -9.13 0.89
C ILE A 185 -15.35 -10.63 0.64
N PRO A 186 -16.29 -11.44 0.09
CA PRO A 186 -16.06 -12.85 -0.14
C PRO A 186 -14.88 -13.17 -1.07
N VAL A 187 -14.58 -12.29 -2.02
CA VAL A 187 -13.49 -12.50 -2.98
C VAL A 187 -12.14 -12.39 -2.30
N PHE A 188 -11.94 -11.36 -1.46
CA PHE A 188 -10.70 -11.16 -0.72
C PHE A 188 -10.49 -12.25 0.34
N LYS A 189 -11.56 -12.67 1.04
CA LYS A 189 -11.53 -13.84 1.93
C LYS A 189 -11.13 -15.10 1.19
N THR A 190 -11.71 -15.35 0.02
CA THR A 190 -11.36 -16.52 -0.80
C THR A 190 -9.89 -16.47 -1.21
N PHE A 191 -9.39 -15.30 -1.58
CA PHE A 191 -7.97 -15.11 -1.90
C PHE A 191 -7.09 -15.43 -0.69
N ALA A 192 -7.40 -14.88 0.49
CA ALA A 192 -6.68 -15.15 1.72
C ALA A 192 -6.68 -16.63 2.10
N MET A 193 -7.84 -17.31 1.98
CA MET A 193 -7.95 -18.75 2.23
C MET A 193 -7.06 -19.59 1.30
N ASN A 194 -6.88 -19.17 0.04
CA ASN A 194 -5.96 -19.84 -0.87
C ASN A 194 -4.50 -19.63 -0.42
N LYS A 195 -4.13 -18.43 -0.01
CA LYS A 195 -2.80 -18.13 0.54
C LYS A 195 -2.51 -18.92 1.83
N PHE A 196 -3.51 -19.11 2.69
CA PHE A 196 -3.37 -19.97 3.87
C PHE A 196 -3.06 -21.43 3.51
N ARG A 197 -3.66 -21.95 2.42
CA ARG A 197 -3.35 -23.30 1.90
C ARG A 197 -1.94 -23.41 1.33
N GLU A 198 -1.38 -22.29 0.82
CA GLU A 198 0.01 -22.17 0.36
C GLU A 198 1.01 -22.04 1.54
N GLY A 199 0.53 -22.05 2.78
CA GLY A 199 1.36 -22.00 3.98
C GLY A 199 1.62 -20.59 4.53
N ILE A 200 0.95 -19.56 4.01
CA ILE A 200 0.97 -18.21 4.59
C ILE A 200 0.21 -18.22 5.91
N ASP A 201 0.68 -17.46 6.89
CA ASP A 201 0.04 -17.31 8.20
C ASP A 201 -0.77 -16.02 8.29
N VAL A 202 -0.29 -14.94 7.66
CA VAL A 202 -0.98 -13.64 7.67
C VAL A 202 -1.02 -13.07 6.25
N VAL A 203 -2.20 -12.68 5.81
CA VAL A 203 -2.42 -12.00 4.52
C VAL A 203 -2.83 -10.57 4.80
N ILE A 204 -2.10 -9.60 4.24
CA ILE A 204 -2.32 -8.16 4.42
C ILE A 204 -2.55 -7.52 3.06
N LEU A 205 -3.73 -6.92 2.87
CA LEU A 205 -4.15 -6.28 1.61
C LEU A 205 -4.68 -4.85 1.86
N GLY A 206 -4.65 -4.02 0.83
CA GLY A 206 -5.35 -2.73 0.69
C GLY A 206 -6.42 -2.79 -0.40
N HIS A 207 -6.49 -1.73 -1.23
CA HIS A 207 -7.30 -1.60 -2.46
C HIS A 207 -8.82 -1.54 -2.26
N PHE A 208 -9.36 -2.21 -1.26
CA PHE A 208 -10.80 -2.29 -1.06
C PHE A 208 -11.36 -1.12 -0.24
N HIS A 209 -10.48 -0.30 0.36
CA HIS A 209 -10.82 0.85 1.19
C HIS A 209 -11.64 0.55 2.45
N TYR A 210 -12.03 -0.69 2.69
CA TYR A 210 -12.83 -1.07 3.86
C TYR A 210 -11.96 -1.90 4.82
N PRO A 211 -11.70 -1.41 6.05
CA PRO A 211 -10.89 -2.14 7.02
C PRO A 211 -11.60 -3.42 7.46
N GLU A 212 -10.91 -4.55 7.35
CA GLU A 212 -11.46 -5.85 7.72
C GLU A 212 -10.40 -6.71 8.39
N GLN A 213 -10.82 -7.45 9.41
CA GLN A 213 -10.02 -8.48 10.07
C GLN A 213 -10.78 -9.79 10.08
N VAL A 214 -10.12 -10.87 9.67
CA VAL A 214 -10.64 -12.24 9.76
C VAL A 214 -9.59 -13.12 10.42
N LEU A 215 -9.97 -13.77 11.49
CA LEU A 215 -9.14 -14.75 12.20
C LEU A 215 -9.70 -16.15 11.94
N GLU A 216 -8.84 -17.09 11.57
CA GLU A 216 -9.20 -18.48 11.26
C GLU A 216 -8.26 -19.43 11.98
N ASN A 217 -8.78 -20.58 12.40
CA ASN A 217 -7.94 -21.67 12.90
C ASN A 217 -7.93 -22.79 11.87
N ILE A 218 -6.81 -22.99 11.21
CA ILE A 218 -6.65 -24.01 10.19
C ILE A 218 -5.65 -25.05 10.68
N ASN A 219 -6.12 -26.26 10.94
CA ASN A 219 -5.30 -27.39 11.43
C ASN A 219 -4.51 -27.05 12.72
N GLY A 220 -5.15 -26.34 13.67
CA GLY A 220 -4.53 -25.93 14.93
C GLY A 220 -3.57 -24.74 14.82
N ARG A 221 -3.47 -24.12 13.65
CA ARG A 221 -2.66 -22.90 13.42
C ARG A 221 -3.56 -21.69 13.22
N GLU A 222 -3.28 -20.65 13.98
CA GLU A 222 -3.94 -19.36 13.81
C GLU A 222 -3.49 -18.69 12.51
N LYS A 223 -4.45 -18.30 11.68
CA LYS A 223 -4.27 -17.58 10.44
C LYS A 223 -5.04 -16.26 10.49
N ALA A 224 -4.52 -15.22 9.88
CA ALA A 224 -5.16 -13.92 9.89
C ALA A 224 -5.18 -13.28 8.49
N TYR A 225 -6.30 -12.68 8.14
CA TYR A 225 -6.42 -11.80 7.00
C TYR A 225 -6.78 -10.40 7.48
N PHE A 226 -6.07 -9.40 6.95
CA PHE A 226 -6.35 -8.00 7.17
C PHE A 226 -6.51 -7.28 5.83
N ASN A 227 -7.58 -6.49 5.71
CA ASN A 227 -7.60 -5.36 4.80
C ASN A 227 -7.33 -4.10 5.62
N VAL A 228 -6.33 -3.33 5.24
CA VAL A 228 -5.89 -2.15 6.04
C VAL A 228 -6.88 -1.00 5.97
N GLY A 229 -7.84 -1.03 5.03
CA GLY A 229 -8.77 0.08 4.81
C GLY A 229 -8.14 1.22 4.03
N ASP A 230 -8.50 2.46 4.36
CA ASP A 230 -8.04 3.65 3.69
C ASP A 230 -7.62 4.77 4.65
N TRP A 231 -6.92 5.77 4.08
CA TRP A 231 -6.60 7.02 4.77
C TRP A 231 -7.46 8.19 4.24
N ILE A 232 -8.73 7.91 3.90
CA ILE A 232 -9.69 8.88 3.36
C ILE A 232 -10.93 8.95 4.25
N THR A 233 -11.51 7.78 4.57
CA THR A 233 -12.79 7.65 5.28
C THR A 233 -12.59 7.07 6.68
N PHE A 234 -11.79 6.00 6.77
CA PHE A 234 -11.59 5.25 8.00
C PHE A 234 -10.35 5.67 8.77
N PHE A 235 -9.35 6.27 8.10
CA PHE A 235 -8.05 6.60 8.67
C PHE A 235 -7.45 5.41 9.42
N SER A 236 -7.57 4.23 8.79
CA SER A 236 -7.19 2.96 9.39
C SER A 236 -5.81 2.52 8.94
N TYR A 237 -5.15 1.74 9.77
CA TYR A 237 -3.85 1.15 9.51
C TYR A 237 -3.71 -0.15 10.28
N LEU A 238 -2.83 -1.04 9.82
CA LEU A 238 -2.46 -2.23 10.58
C LEU A 238 -1.16 -1.97 11.31
N ARG A 239 -1.11 -2.26 12.60
CA ARG A 239 0.10 -2.23 13.42
C ARG A 239 0.53 -3.64 13.75
N TYR A 240 1.81 -3.90 13.67
CA TYR A 240 2.43 -5.06 14.28
C TYR A 240 3.38 -4.61 15.37
N ARG A 241 3.23 -5.18 16.56
CA ARG A 241 4.18 -5.05 17.66
C ARG A 241 4.80 -6.40 17.97
N PRO A 242 6.11 -6.47 18.21
CA PRO A 242 6.77 -7.73 18.59
C PRO A 242 6.14 -8.40 19.82
N THR A 243 5.58 -7.61 20.73
CA THR A 243 4.99 -8.08 21.99
C THR A 243 3.54 -8.53 21.90
N THR A 244 2.73 -7.91 21.02
CA THR A 244 1.27 -8.13 20.97
C THR A 244 0.78 -8.67 19.62
N GLY A 245 1.64 -8.67 18.59
CA GLY A 245 1.28 -9.11 17.24
C GLY A 245 0.54 -8.05 16.43
N PHE A 246 -0.33 -8.49 15.53
CA PHE A 246 -1.05 -7.64 14.58
C PHE A 246 -2.35 -7.08 15.18
N GLU A 247 -2.59 -5.79 14.98
CA GLU A 247 -3.75 -5.05 15.45
C GLU A 247 -4.23 -4.07 14.37
N LEU A 248 -5.50 -4.17 13.97
CA LEU A 248 -6.13 -3.19 13.07
C LEU A 248 -6.54 -1.96 13.88
N CYS A 249 -5.95 -0.81 13.56
CA CYS A 249 -6.07 0.42 14.31
C CYS A 249 -6.75 1.52 13.48
N TYR A 250 -7.25 2.54 14.18
CA TYR A 250 -7.87 3.73 13.59
C TYR A 250 -7.24 4.98 14.20
N HIS A 251 -6.89 5.94 13.34
CA HIS A 251 -6.37 7.22 13.80
C HIS A 251 -7.50 8.19 14.05
N ASP A 252 -7.60 8.69 15.28
CA ASP A 252 -8.56 9.73 15.70
C ASP A 252 -7.79 10.99 16.10
N ASP A 253 -8.01 12.11 15.40
CA ASP A 253 -7.38 13.41 15.68
C ASP A 253 -7.87 14.06 17.01
N ARG A 254 -8.71 13.39 17.79
CA ARG A 254 -9.33 13.96 19.00
C ARG A 254 -8.51 13.84 20.28
N HIS A 255 -7.17 13.66 20.12
CA HIS A 255 -6.22 13.67 21.25
C HIS A 255 -5.12 14.69 21.05
#